data_fc6d0e5042a34547dfc96883ffc65aee
#
_entry.id   fc6d0e5042a34547dfc96883ffc65aee
#
_cell.length_a   1.000
_cell.length_b   1.000
_cell.length_c   1.000
_cell.angle_alpha   90.00
_cell.angle_beta   90.00
_cell.angle_gamma   90.00
#
_symmetry.space_group_name_H-M   'P 1'
#
loop_
_entity.id
_entity.type
_entity.pdbx_description
1 polymer ?
#
loop_
_entity_poly.entity_id
_entity_poly.type
_entity_poly.pdbx_seq_one_letter_code
_entity_poly.pdbx_strand_id
1 'polypeptide(L)'
;MALLQITEPGSAPEINTERQIGVGIDLGTTNSLIAHFDGADLNVLADDTGQASLPSVVYYGASQTLVGADAERYASAEPGNTIASAKRMLGRSREEFEDDPYIQLAAGEGLAFATDAGAKTPVEVSAALLAALKGRAGPQLSGPIVGAVITVPAYFDDAQRQATRQAAELAGIKVLRLLNEPTAAAVAYGLDEQAEESSVLAVYDLGGGTFDISLLRMRAGLFEVLATGGDSALGGDDFDRALAAHLLDELSIGEPTVVQRRVALWLARDAKERLSESASVNLDVRGLDAATGEITVSRSTLEALLSPYIERTLIACRQTLADANVDIVDRVALVGGSTRTPAVRQAVADCFGLEPLCNIDPDQVVAMGAARQADILVGNRRGDEALLLDVIPLSLGLETYGGLVERIVNRNSTIPVARAQEFTTARDGQTGLVVHVVQGERERVEDCRSLARFELTGIPPMVAGAARIEVTFQVDADGILAVSAVEQQTGARSEIVVKPAFGLGEAQITDMLKAGYEHASEDMLARQLGEARVEAEALLDGLLAAMTADGDLLSAEETAALQSDMKNLETVMAVNQPYDIREATEILGKASEVFAARRMDRGIQKALQGVSLSELESDVAEESTP
;
A
#
# COMPACT_ATOMS: atom_id res chain seq x y z
N MET A 1 34.53 6.01 13.35
CA MET A 1 34.63 5.04 14.47
C MET A 1 33.59 5.45 15.50
N ALA A 2 32.49 4.71 15.59
CA ALA A 2 31.53 4.89 16.68
C ALA A 2 32.12 4.21 17.93
N LEU A 3 32.39 4.98 18.99
CA LEU A 3 32.77 4.44 20.27
C LEU A 3 31.53 3.79 20.91
N LEU A 4 31.50 2.47 20.96
CA LEU A 4 30.57 1.73 21.81
C LEU A 4 30.97 2.00 23.27
N GLN A 5 30.12 2.72 23.98
CA GLN A 5 30.25 2.92 25.44
C GLN A 5 29.81 1.61 26.11
N ILE A 6 30.79 0.78 26.48
CA ILE A 6 30.54 -0.42 27.31
C ILE A 6 30.48 0.09 28.76
N THR A 7 29.30 -0.04 29.37
CA THR A 7 29.08 0.27 30.78
C THR A 7 29.83 -0.76 31.66
N GLU A 8 30.54 -0.30 32.71
CA GLU A 8 31.20 -1.22 33.65
C GLU A 8 30.20 -2.14 34.37
N PRO A 9 30.59 -3.39 34.68
CA PRO A 9 29.75 -4.28 35.46
C PRO A 9 29.49 -3.65 36.85
N GLY A 10 28.24 -3.32 37.13
CA GLY A 10 27.81 -2.67 38.38
C GLY A 10 27.25 -1.26 38.21
N SER A 11 27.42 -0.61 37.06
CA SER A 11 26.76 0.65 36.68
C SER A 11 25.62 0.42 35.68
N ALA A 12 24.76 -0.58 35.92
CA ALA A 12 23.52 -0.66 35.18
C ALA A 12 22.74 0.66 35.42
N PRO A 13 22.30 1.39 34.36
CA PRO A 13 21.42 2.51 34.57
C PRO A 13 20.24 2.03 35.41
N GLU A 14 19.85 2.83 36.40
CA GLU A 14 18.64 2.56 37.18
C GLU A 14 17.52 2.28 36.18
N ILE A 15 17.02 1.05 36.19
CA ILE A 15 15.88 0.66 35.35
C ILE A 15 14.75 1.52 35.87
N ASN A 16 14.32 2.51 35.08
CA ASN A 16 13.15 3.31 35.39
C ASN A 16 11.99 2.31 35.54
N THR A 17 11.59 2.05 36.79
CA THR A 17 10.56 1.08 37.15
C THR A 17 9.17 1.66 36.94
N GLU A 18 9.07 2.95 36.57
CA GLU A 18 7.81 3.58 36.21
C GLU A 18 7.36 3.08 34.85
N ARG A 19 6.12 2.55 34.82
CA ARG A 19 5.48 2.10 33.59
C ARG A 19 5.35 3.26 32.60
N GLN A 20 5.85 3.08 31.39
CA GLN A 20 5.72 4.06 30.31
C GLN A 20 4.35 3.98 29.67
N ILE A 21 3.75 5.11 29.33
CA ILE A 21 2.39 5.17 28.78
C ILE A 21 2.45 5.24 27.26
N GLY A 22 2.13 4.10 26.63
CA GLY A 22 1.82 4.00 25.22
C GLY A 22 0.31 3.92 25.02
N VAL A 23 -0.23 4.50 23.96
CA VAL A 23 -1.65 4.46 23.62
C VAL A 23 -1.87 3.86 22.25
N GLY A 24 -2.98 3.16 22.08
CA GLY A 24 -3.48 2.73 20.77
C GLY A 24 -4.54 3.70 20.28
N ILE A 25 -4.46 4.11 19.03
CA ILE A 25 -5.44 5.00 18.40
C ILE A 25 -5.98 4.33 17.15
N ASP A 26 -7.27 4.13 17.11
CA ASP A 26 -7.99 3.85 15.89
C ASP A 26 -8.49 5.16 15.29
N LEU A 27 -7.86 5.59 14.20
CA LEU A 27 -8.29 6.76 13.44
C LEU A 27 -9.27 6.31 12.36
N GLY A 28 -10.54 6.17 12.71
CA GLY A 28 -11.57 5.66 11.81
C GLY A 28 -12.15 6.73 10.86
N THR A 29 -12.78 6.28 9.76
CA THR A 29 -13.48 7.17 8.81
C THR A 29 -14.69 7.85 9.45
N THR A 30 -15.48 7.10 10.22
CA THR A 30 -16.70 7.58 10.87
C THR A 30 -16.48 7.90 12.33
N ASN A 31 -15.80 7.01 13.05
CA ASN A 31 -15.50 7.15 14.47
C ASN A 31 -14.03 6.87 14.73
N SER A 32 -13.47 7.58 15.70
CA SER A 32 -12.09 7.38 16.15
C SER A 32 -12.08 7.07 17.65
N LEU A 33 -11.15 6.21 18.06
CA LEU A 33 -11.04 5.76 19.45
C LEU A 33 -9.60 5.82 19.93
N ILE A 34 -9.42 5.95 21.26
CA ILE A 34 -8.13 5.85 21.92
C ILE A 34 -8.23 4.88 23.08
N ALA A 35 -7.25 3.99 23.19
CA ALA A 35 -7.20 2.98 24.24
C ALA A 35 -5.81 2.94 24.90
N HIS A 36 -5.76 2.43 26.11
CA HIS A 36 -4.54 2.21 26.88
C HIS A 36 -4.60 0.85 27.58
N PHE A 37 -3.45 0.19 27.67
CA PHE A 37 -3.26 -1.02 28.46
C PHE A 37 -2.51 -0.68 29.76
N ASP A 38 -3.15 -0.88 30.92
CA ASP A 38 -2.56 -0.51 32.22
C ASP A 38 -1.68 -1.61 32.83
N GLY A 39 -1.58 -2.76 32.18
CA GLY A 39 -0.84 -3.94 32.62
C GLY A 39 -1.73 -5.10 33.04
N ALA A 40 -3.00 -4.84 33.29
CA ALA A 40 -4.03 -5.82 33.60
C ALA A 40 -5.15 -5.78 32.56
N ASP A 41 -5.70 -4.59 32.35
CA ASP A 41 -6.90 -4.40 31.54
C ASP A 41 -6.64 -3.48 30.34
N LEU A 42 -7.35 -3.77 29.24
CA LEU A 42 -7.43 -2.91 28.05
C LEU A 42 -8.59 -1.93 28.22
N ASN A 43 -8.26 -0.67 28.39
CA ASN A 43 -9.22 0.39 28.67
C ASN A 43 -9.38 1.31 27.46
N VAL A 44 -10.59 1.38 26.89
CA VAL A 44 -10.93 2.40 25.92
C VAL A 44 -11.29 3.68 26.69
N LEU A 45 -10.63 4.80 26.32
CA LEU A 45 -10.73 6.04 27.07
C LEU A 45 -11.92 6.86 26.60
N ALA A 46 -12.98 6.89 27.42
CA ALA A 46 -14.21 7.61 27.14
C ALA A 46 -14.10 9.11 27.47
N ASP A 47 -15.02 9.94 26.96
CA ASP A 47 -15.18 11.32 27.39
C ASP A 47 -15.90 11.45 28.73
N ASP A 48 -16.11 12.70 29.19
CA ASP A 48 -16.78 13.01 30.48
C ASP A 48 -18.25 12.55 30.52
N THR A 49 -18.85 12.20 29.36
CA THR A 49 -20.21 11.65 29.26
C THR A 49 -20.23 10.13 29.26
N GLY A 50 -19.07 9.49 29.26
CA GLY A 50 -18.91 8.04 29.15
C GLY A 50 -18.90 7.50 27.72
N GLN A 51 -18.84 8.39 26.71
CA GLN A 51 -18.80 8.00 25.30
C GLN A 51 -17.35 7.67 24.89
N ALA A 52 -17.09 6.42 24.54
CA ALA A 52 -15.77 5.96 24.09
C ALA A 52 -15.45 6.44 22.66
N SER A 53 -16.43 6.39 21.79
CA SER A 53 -16.31 6.80 20.39
C SER A 53 -16.25 8.32 20.25
N LEU A 54 -15.33 8.81 19.40
CA LEU A 54 -15.26 10.20 18.94
C LEU A 54 -15.68 10.22 17.47
N PRO A 55 -16.85 10.82 17.13
CA PRO A 55 -17.21 11.02 15.73
C PRO A 55 -16.09 11.70 14.95
N SER A 56 -15.69 11.15 13.80
CA SER A 56 -14.60 11.68 12.96
C SER A 56 -15.09 12.87 12.14
N VAL A 57 -15.62 13.89 12.85
CA VAL A 57 -16.21 15.11 12.30
C VAL A 57 -15.53 16.32 12.91
N VAL A 58 -15.20 17.33 12.07
CA VAL A 58 -14.63 18.60 12.51
C VAL A 58 -15.42 19.75 11.88
N TYR A 59 -15.86 20.68 12.70
CA TYR A 59 -16.48 21.91 12.29
C TYR A 59 -15.47 23.06 12.33
N TYR A 60 -15.34 23.80 11.24
CA TYR A 60 -14.46 24.95 11.08
C TYR A 60 -15.26 26.21 10.81
N GLY A 61 -15.81 26.80 11.86
CA GLY A 61 -16.48 28.11 11.78
C GLY A 61 -15.51 29.28 11.85
N ALA A 62 -15.98 30.48 11.53
CA ALA A 62 -15.14 31.68 11.48
C ALA A 62 -14.41 32.01 12.79
N SER A 63 -14.94 31.60 13.95
CA SER A 63 -14.40 31.95 15.28
C SER A 63 -14.08 30.75 16.17
N GLN A 64 -14.44 29.54 15.77
CA GLN A 64 -14.24 28.34 16.57
C GLN A 64 -14.05 27.08 15.70
N THR A 65 -13.30 26.15 16.25
CA THR A 65 -13.17 24.78 15.71
C THR A 65 -13.73 23.82 16.75
N LEU A 66 -14.65 22.94 16.34
CA LEU A 66 -15.23 21.91 17.18
C LEU A 66 -14.92 20.53 16.60
N VAL A 67 -14.88 19.50 17.46
CA VAL A 67 -14.54 18.14 17.06
C VAL A 67 -15.54 17.17 17.67
N GLY A 68 -15.87 16.11 16.94
CA GLY A 68 -16.74 15.04 17.40
C GLY A 68 -18.21 15.44 17.45
N ALA A 69 -18.93 14.98 18.47
CA ALA A 69 -20.37 15.22 18.63
C ALA A 69 -20.76 16.70 18.64
N ASP A 70 -19.88 17.57 19.13
CA ASP A 70 -20.14 19.02 19.09
C ASP A 70 -20.08 19.59 17.67
N ALA A 71 -19.20 19.01 16.81
CA ALA A 71 -19.12 19.36 15.38
C ALA A 71 -20.34 18.83 14.61
N GLU A 72 -20.81 17.63 14.91
CA GLU A 72 -21.98 17.02 14.24
C GLU A 72 -23.25 17.86 14.31
N ARG A 73 -23.42 18.61 15.39
CA ARG A 73 -24.59 19.52 15.55
C ARG A 73 -24.69 20.59 14.47
N TYR A 74 -23.56 20.90 13.82
CA TYR A 74 -23.49 21.88 12.72
C TYR A 74 -23.62 21.24 11.34
N ALA A 75 -23.63 19.90 11.24
CA ALA A 75 -23.64 19.21 9.95
C ALA A 75 -24.82 19.55 9.05
N SER A 76 -26.00 19.77 9.65
CA SER A 76 -27.23 20.17 8.91
C SER A 76 -27.32 21.67 8.65
N ALA A 77 -26.87 22.51 9.61
CA ALA A 77 -27.02 23.97 9.53
C ALA A 77 -25.90 24.62 8.71
N GLU A 78 -24.67 24.14 8.89
CA GLU A 78 -23.45 24.65 8.25
C GLU A 78 -22.63 23.53 7.61
N PRO A 79 -23.20 22.81 6.64
CA PRO A 79 -22.57 21.67 6.02
C PRO A 79 -21.25 22.01 5.30
N GLY A 80 -21.07 23.24 4.80
CA GLY A 80 -19.83 23.71 4.18
C GLY A 80 -18.65 23.75 5.15
N ASN A 81 -18.93 24.05 6.41
CA ASN A 81 -17.92 24.18 7.47
C ASN A 81 -17.72 22.90 8.26
N THR A 82 -18.55 21.86 8.06
CA THR A 82 -18.52 20.60 8.79
C THR A 82 -17.97 19.50 7.90
N ILE A 83 -16.77 19.01 8.24
CA ILE A 83 -16.04 18.01 7.47
C ILE A 83 -16.12 16.67 8.17
N ALA A 84 -16.61 15.65 7.46
CA ALA A 84 -16.66 14.26 7.88
C ALA A 84 -15.84 13.39 6.90
N SER A 85 -15.54 12.15 7.28
CA SER A 85 -14.91 11.11 6.44
C SER A 85 -13.57 11.54 5.80
N ALA A 86 -12.83 12.47 6.42
CA ALA A 86 -11.57 13.00 5.86
C ALA A 86 -10.49 11.92 5.66
N LYS A 87 -10.55 10.81 6.42
CA LYS A 87 -9.62 9.68 6.28
C LYS A 87 -9.62 9.11 4.86
N ARG A 88 -10.77 9.07 4.17
CA ARG A 88 -10.89 8.58 2.78
C ARG A 88 -10.09 9.43 1.77
N MET A 89 -9.73 10.65 2.15
CA MET A 89 -9.06 11.63 1.29
C MET A 89 -7.58 11.82 1.67
N LEU A 90 -7.09 11.15 2.72
CA LEU A 90 -5.68 11.17 3.12
C LEU A 90 -4.81 10.61 1.99
N GLY A 91 -3.77 11.36 1.60
CA GLY A 91 -2.79 10.93 0.61
C GLY A 91 -3.31 10.83 -0.82
N ARG A 92 -4.56 11.27 -1.09
CA ARG A 92 -5.18 11.20 -2.41
C ARG A 92 -5.09 12.52 -3.18
N SER A 93 -5.32 12.43 -4.49
CA SER A 93 -5.29 13.58 -5.38
C SER A 93 -6.63 14.34 -5.39
N ARG A 94 -6.59 15.60 -5.84
CA ARG A 94 -7.76 16.45 -5.96
C ARG A 94 -8.73 15.94 -7.03
N GLU A 95 -8.19 15.44 -8.13
CA GLU A 95 -8.93 14.99 -9.32
C GLU A 95 -9.91 13.86 -8.99
N GLU A 96 -9.58 13.03 -7.99
CA GLU A 96 -10.43 11.93 -7.54
C GLU A 96 -11.75 12.39 -6.88
N PHE A 97 -11.83 13.67 -6.45
CA PHE A 97 -12.95 14.22 -5.69
C PHE A 97 -13.59 15.45 -6.32
N GLU A 98 -13.14 15.90 -7.49
CA GLU A 98 -13.68 17.10 -8.15
C GLU A 98 -15.17 16.97 -8.52
N ASP A 99 -15.60 15.77 -8.86
CA ASP A 99 -16.97 15.47 -9.25
C ASP A 99 -17.84 14.92 -8.10
N ASP A 100 -17.31 14.84 -6.86
CA ASP A 100 -18.08 14.35 -5.72
C ASP A 100 -19.10 15.41 -5.26
N PRO A 101 -20.42 15.15 -5.44
CA PRO A 101 -21.46 16.13 -5.15
C PRO A 101 -21.64 16.43 -3.65
N TYR A 102 -20.99 15.67 -2.79
CA TYR A 102 -21.05 15.81 -1.32
C TYR A 102 -19.85 16.58 -0.76
N ILE A 103 -18.82 16.86 -1.57
CA ILE A 103 -17.56 17.49 -1.14
C ILE A 103 -17.47 18.90 -1.75
N GLN A 104 -17.14 19.89 -0.92
CA GLN A 104 -16.87 21.24 -1.36
C GLN A 104 -15.36 21.51 -1.24
N LEU A 105 -14.68 21.50 -2.39
CA LEU A 105 -13.25 21.73 -2.44
C LEU A 105 -12.90 23.22 -2.47
N ALA A 106 -11.81 23.59 -1.81
CA ALA A 106 -11.24 24.94 -1.87
C ALA A 106 -10.62 25.20 -3.25
N ALA A 107 -10.53 26.46 -3.67
CA ALA A 107 -9.81 26.83 -4.88
C ALA A 107 -8.30 26.59 -4.71
N GLY A 108 -7.62 26.09 -5.74
CA GLY A 108 -6.19 25.82 -5.75
C GLY A 108 -5.85 24.45 -6.32
N GLU A 109 -4.57 24.10 -6.39
CA GLU A 109 -4.10 22.84 -6.98
C GLU A 109 -4.13 21.65 -5.98
N GLY A 110 -4.12 21.91 -4.67
CA GLY A 110 -4.12 20.87 -3.64
C GLY A 110 -5.50 20.40 -3.22
N LEU A 111 -5.59 19.20 -2.65
CA LEU A 111 -6.81 18.66 -2.06
C LEU A 111 -7.05 19.34 -0.71
N ALA A 112 -8.07 20.19 -0.64
CA ALA A 112 -8.47 20.86 0.58
C ALA A 112 -9.97 21.21 0.55
N PHE A 113 -10.60 21.19 1.71
CA PHE A 113 -12.00 21.61 1.92
C PHE A 113 -12.10 23.13 2.03
N ALA A 114 -13.14 23.69 1.42
CA ALA A 114 -13.46 25.10 1.59
C ALA A 114 -14.27 25.30 2.88
N THR A 115 -13.75 26.12 3.82
CA THR A 115 -14.44 26.47 5.07
C THR A 115 -14.31 27.96 5.38
N ASP A 116 -15.13 28.47 6.31
CA ASP A 116 -15.06 29.87 6.78
C ASP A 116 -13.74 30.17 7.54
N ALA A 117 -13.09 29.13 8.08
CA ALA A 117 -11.75 29.22 8.67
C ALA A 117 -10.61 29.08 7.65
N GLY A 118 -10.92 29.13 6.34
CA GLY A 118 -9.99 28.95 5.24
C GLY A 118 -9.94 27.50 4.72
N ALA A 119 -9.01 27.26 3.78
CA ALA A 119 -8.81 25.92 3.23
C ALA A 119 -8.25 24.98 4.30
N LYS A 120 -8.79 23.75 4.37
CA LYS A 120 -8.38 22.71 5.32
C LYS A 120 -8.06 21.42 4.57
N THR A 121 -6.84 20.93 4.72
CA THR A 121 -6.43 19.66 4.13
C THR A 121 -6.96 18.46 4.92
N PRO A 122 -7.11 17.27 4.32
CA PRO A 122 -7.46 16.05 5.05
C PRO A 122 -6.48 15.73 6.21
N VAL A 123 -5.20 16.09 6.05
CA VAL A 123 -4.17 15.93 7.08
C VAL A 123 -4.45 16.84 8.29
N GLU A 124 -4.83 18.11 8.07
CA GLU A 124 -5.19 19.04 9.16
C GLU A 124 -6.45 18.59 9.89
N VAL A 125 -7.45 18.07 9.16
CA VAL A 125 -8.68 17.54 9.76
C VAL A 125 -8.37 16.32 10.63
N SER A 126 -7.58 15.40 10.14
CA SER A 126 -7.13 14.22 10.89
C SER A 126 -6.28 14.60 12.11
N ALA A 127 -5.43 15.63 11.98
CA ALA A 127 -4.65 16.15 13.12
C ALA A 127 -5.54 16.72 14.21
N ALA A 128 -6.64 17.41 13.86
CA ALA A 128 -7.60 17.92 14.85
C ALA A 128 -8.29 16.78 15.62
N LEU A 129 -8.67 15.68 14.93
CA LEU A 129 -9.22 14.48 15.56
C LEU A 129 -8.23 13.83 16.54
N LEU A 130 -6.98 13.64 16.09
CA LEU A 130 -5.91 13.05 16.90
C LEU A 130 -5.57 13.91 18.12
N ALA A 131 -5.56 15.23 17.97
CA ALA A 131 -5.35 16.17 19.08
C ALA A 131 -6.49 16.09 20.11
N ALA A 132 -7.75 15.96 19.66
CA ALA A 132 -8.90 15.80 20.52
C ALA A 132 -8.83 14.47 21.31
N LEU A 133 -8.47 13.35 20.66
CA LEU A 133 -8.28 12.05 21.33
C LEU A 133 -7.15 12.11 22.38
N LYS A 134 -6.02 12.72 22.05
CA LYS A 134 -4.91 12.94 22.99
C LYS A 134 -5.35 13.80 24.18
N GLY A 135 -6.09 14.87 23.93
CA GLY A 135 -6.64 15.75 24.97
C GLY A 135 -7.60 15.02 25.92
N ARG A 136 -8.45 14.14 25.36
CA ARG A 136 -9.36 13.26 26.12
C ARG A 136 -8.61 12.29 27.02
N ALA A 137 -7.53 11.68 26.50
CA ALA A 137 -6.76 10.68 27.22
C ALA A 137 -5.95 11.25 28.40
N GLY A 138 -5.37 12.45 28.22
CA GLY A 138 -4.44 13.02 29.18
C GLY A 138 -4.88 13.01 30.65
N PRO A 139 -6.11 13.48 30.99
CA PRO A 139 -6.62 13.49 32.36
C PRO A 139 -6.84 12.10 32.99
N GLN A 140 -7.00 11.07 32.17
CA GLN A 140 -7.32 9.69 32.59
C GLN A 140 -6.07 8.82 32.81
N LEU A 141 -4.92 9.29 32.38
CA LEU A 141 -3.65 8.57 32.43
C LEU A 141 -2.79 9.06 33.59
N SER A 142 -2.01 8.16 34.18
CA SER A 142 -1.14 8.44 35.34
C SER A 142 0.11 9.25 35.00
N GLY A 143 0.38 9.55 33.72
CA GLY A 143 1.56 10.27 33.27
C GLY A 143 1.48 10.68 31.78
N PRO A 144 2.54 11.24 31.20
CA PRO A 144 2.56 11.70 29.83
C PRO A 144 2.56 10.52 28.85
N ILE A 145 1.86 10.69 27.73
CA ILE A 145 1.89 9.75 26.61
C ILE A 145 3.27 9.83 25.95
N VAL A 146 4.01 8.73 25.95
CA VAL A 146 5.34 8.58 25.35
C VAL A 146 5.23 8.47 23.82
N GLY A 147 4.18 7.80 23.35
CA GLY A 147 3.88 7.65 21.94
C GLY A 147 2.61 6.83 21.71
N ALA A 148 2.23 6.74 20.45
CA ALA A 148 1.03 6.02 20.03
C ALA A 148 1.33 5.01 18.92
N VAL A 149 0.61 3.88 18.93
CA VAL A 149 0.37 3.05 17.77
C VAL A 149 -0.94 3.53 17.15
N ILE A 150 -0.89 3.91 15.87
CA ILE A 150 -2.05 4.41 15.12
C ILE A 150 -2.40 3.39 14.06
N THR A 151 -3.68 3.05 13.94
CA THR A 151 -4.11 2.05 12.97
C THR A 151 -4.43 2.67 11.62
N VAL A 152 -4.18 1.89 10.58
CA VAL A 152 -4.46 2.22 9.19
C VAL A 152 -5.05 1.00 8.50
N PRO A 153 -5.92 1.16 7.47
CA PRO A 153 -6.36 0.05 6.64
C PRO A 153 -5.18 -0.72 6.05
N ALA A 154 -5.35 -2.04 5.85
CA ALA A 154 -4.29 -2.88 5.31
C ALA A 154 -3.85 -2.42 3.90
N TYR A 155 -4.81 -1.90 3.12
CA TYR A 155 -4.61 -1.39 1.77
C TYR A 155 -4.11 0.05 1.67
N PHE A 156 -3.88 0.75 2.79
CA PHE A 156 -3.26 2.06 2.70
C PHE A 156 -1.91 1.97 2.02
N ASP A 157 -1.75 2.73 0.96
CA ASP A 157 -0.48 2.92 0.29
C ASP A 157 0.47 3.83 1.11
N ASP A 158 1.69 3.99 0.61
CA ASP A 158 2.69 4.80 1.30
C ASP A 158 2.28 6.27 1.45
N ALA A 159 1.49 6.85 0.49
CA ALA A 159 1.00 8.22 0.58
C ALA A 159 0.04 8.41 1.75
N GLN A 160 -0.89 7.48 1.85
CA GLN A 160 -1.90 7.47 2.89
C GLN A 160 -1.28 7.23 4.27
N ARG A 161 -0.31 6.31 4.36
CA ARG A 161 0.48 6.04 5.59
C ARG A 161 1.28 7.27 6.01
N GLN A 162 1.97 7.91 5.07
CA GLN A 162 2.74 9.11 5.35
C GLN A 162 1.85 10.30 5.74
N ALA A 163 0.68 10.47 5.10
CA ALA A 163 -0.29 11.49 5.46
C ALA A 163 -0.84 11.28 6.89
N THR A 164 -1.09 10.01 7.27
CA THR A 164 -1.49 9.64 8.64
C THR A 164 -0.39 9.99 9.66
N ARG A 165 0.88 9.70 9.34
CA ARG A 165 2.03 10.07 10.18
C ARG A 165 2.17 11.59 10.34
N GLN A 166 2.02 12.33 9.24
CA GLN A 166 2.04 13.80 9.26
C GLN A 166 0.91 14.38 10.11
N ALA A 167 -0.30 13.81 10.05
CA ALA A 167 -1.42 14.22 10.89
C ALA A 167 -1.10 14.02 12.38
N ALA A 168 -0.46 12.90 12.73
CA ALA A 168 -0.05 12.62 14.10
C ALA A 168 1.05 13.60 14.59
N GLU A 169 2.01 13.90 13.73
CA GLU A 169 3.08 14.88 14.03
C GLU A 169 2.48 16.28 14.28
N LEU A 170 1.52 16.72 13.43
CA LEU A 170 0.80 17.98 13.63
C LEU A 170 0.00 18.00 14.95
N ALA A 171 -0.54 16.86 15.37
CA ALA A 171 -1.20 16.70 16.67
C ALA A 171 -0.21 16.60 17.84
N GLY A 172 1.09 16.63 17.59
CA GLY A 172 2.13 16.47 18.60
C GLY A 172 2.15 15.08 19.22
N ILE A 173 1.83 14.04 18.45
CA ILE A 173 1.86 12.63 18.84
C ILE A 173 3.08 11.98 18.22
N LYS A 174 3.94 11.36 19.04
CA LYS A 174 5.01 10.52 18.55
C LYS A 174 4.43 9.19 18.08
N VAL A 175 4.54 8.89 16.78
CA VAL A 175 4.13 7.61 16.22
C VAL A 175 5.19 6.56 16.57
N LEU A 176 4.79 5.53 17.32
CA LEU A 176 5.64 4.36 17.63
C LEU A 176 5.63 3.38 16.45
N ARG A 177 4.44 3.17 15.88
CA ARG A 177 4.19 2.32 14.71
C ARG A 177 2.85 2.69 14.06
N LEU A 178 2.77 2.57 12.73
CA LEU A 178 1.49 2.41 12.04
C LEU A 178 1.19 0.91 11.97
N LEU A 179 0.00 0.51 12.41
CA LEU A 179 -0.40 -0.89 12.47
C LEU A 179 -1.64 -1.11 11.61
N ASN A 180 -1.66 -2.16 10.81
CA ASN A 180 -2.85 -2.46 10.01
C ASN A 180 -4.03 -2.84 10.92
N GLU A 181 -5.22 -2.30 10.61
CA GLU A 181 -6.46 -2.49 11.38
C GLU A 181 -6.77 -3.98 11.62
N PRO A 182 -6.74 -4.86 10.59
CA PRO A 182 -7.01 -6.28 10.81
C PRO A 182 -5.94 -6.96 11.69
N THR A 183 -4.70 -6.50 11.61
CA THR A 183 -3.62 -7.01 12.47
C THR A 183 -3.85 -6.58 13.93
N ALA A 184 -4.27 -5.33 14.16
CA ALA A 184 -4.64 -4.86 15.49
C ALA A 184 -5.82 -5.67 16.05
N ALA A 185 -6.85 -5.90 15.24
CA ALA A 185 -7.99 -6.73 15.64
C ALA A 185 -7.57 -8.16 16.02
N ALA A 186 -6.70 -8.78 15.21
CA ALA A 186 -6.18 -10.12 15.52
C ALA A 186 -5.41 -10.16 16.85
N VAL A 187 -4.62 -9.12 17.15
CA VAL A 187 -3.94 -8.98 18.44
C VAL A 187 -4.92 -8.90 19.60
N ALA A 188 -6.05 -8.19 19.44
CA ALA A 188 -7.07 -8.11 20.48
C ALA A 188 -7.79 -9.45 20.71
N TYR A 189 -8.14 -10.17 19.62
CA TYR A 189 -8.83 -11.46 19.70
C TYR A 189 -7.91 -12.63 20.10
N GLY A 190 -6.63 -12.58 19.75
CA GLY A 190 -5.73 -13.72 19.84
C GLY A 190 -4.89 -13.83 21.12
N LEU A 191 -5.01 -12.90 22.05
CA LEU A 191 -4.10 -12.81 23.20
C LEU A 191 -4.45 -13.72 24.38
N ASP A 192 -5.66 -14.22 24.43
CA ASP A 192 -6.10 -15.12 25.53
C ASP A 192 -5.86 -16.61 25.23
N GLU A 193 -5.37 -16.94 24.03
CA GLU A 193 -5.19 -18.33 23.64
C GLU A 193 -3.70 -18.69 23.47
N GLN A 194 -3.16 -19.36 24.49
CA GLN A 194 -1.93 -20.16 24.41
C GLN A 194 -2.18 -21.43 23.56
N ALA A 195 -2.72 -21.25 22.35
CA ALA A 195 -2.96 -22.37 21.45
C ALA A 195 -1.61 -22.87 20.91
N GLU A 196 -1.23 -24.08 21.28
CA GLU A 196 -0.06 -24.79 20.72
C GLU A 196 -0.27 -25.14 19.25
N GLU A 197 -1.53 -25.20 18.78
CA GLU A 197 -1.90 -25.53 17.40
C GLU A 197 -2.04 -24.26 16.55
N SER A 198 -1.56 -24.34 15.30
CA SER A 198 -1.71 -23.28 14.30
C SER A 198 -3.16 -23.14 13.89
N SER A 199 -3.72 -21.93 13.95
CA SER A 199 -5.09 -21.62 13.50
C SER A 199 -5.10 -20.46 12.51
N VAL A 200 -6.06 -20.48 11.57
CA VAL A 200 -6.26 -19.41 10.58
C VAL A 200 -7.48 -18.58 10.97
N LEU A 201 -7.26 -17.29 11.19
CA LEU A 201 -8.29 -16.30 11.47
C LEU A 201 -8.54 -15.46 10.23
N ALA A 202 -9.80 -15.34 9.80
CA ALA A 202 -10.23 -14.31 8.86
C ALA A 202 -10.70 -13.09 9.65
N VAL A 203 -10.15 -11.93 9.38
CA VAL A 203 -10.62 -10.64 9.91
C VAL A 203 -11.33 -9.92 8.80
N TYR A 204 -12.66 -9.80 8.92
CA TYR A 204 -13.55 -9.09 8.01
C TYR A 204 -13.86 -7.72 8.61
N ASP A 205 -13.21 -6.69 8.11
CA ASP A 205 -13.34 -5.32 8.59
C ASP A 205 -14.14 -4.49 7.58
N LEU A 206 -15.37 -4.13 7.94
CA LEU A 206 -16.23 -3.25 7.16
C LEU A 206 -16.55 -2.00 7.98
N GLY A 207 -15.74 -0.99 7.76
CA GLY A 207 -15.85 0.31 8.40
C GLY A 207 -16.86 1.25 7.75
N GLY A 208 -16.74 2.54 8.03
CA GLY A 208 -17.54 3.57 7.38
C GLY A 208 -17.14 3.85 5.95
N GLY A 209 -15.86 3.75 5.62
CA GLY A 209 -15.33 4.12 4.31
C GLY A 209 -14.53 3.05 3.60
N THR A 210 -14.10 2.01 4.28
CA THR A 210 -13.22 0.95 3.76
C THR A 210 -13.75 -0.42 4.12
N PHE A 211 -13.43 -1.39 3.26
CA PHE A 211 -13.59 -2.81 3.51
C PHE A 211 -12.22 -3.48 3.41
N ASP A 212 -11.81 -4.19 4.44
CA ASP A 212 -10.59 -4.99 4.47
C ASP A 212 -10.92 -6.44 4.86
N ILE A 213 -10.27 -7.39 4.21
CA ILE A 213 -10.25 -8.80 4.59
C ILE A 213 -8.80 -9.24 4.73
N SER A 214 -8.44 -9.79 5.88
CA SER A 214 -7.10 -10.34 6.11
C SER A 214 -7.18 -11.75 6.66
N LEU A 215 -6.35 -12.63 6.13
CA LEU A 215 -6.17 -13.98 6.63
C LEU A 215 -4.87 -14.03 7.43
N LEU A 216 -4.97 -14.39 8.68
CA LEU A 216 -3.84 -14.45 9.60
C LEU A 216 -3.66 -15.87 10.12
N ARG A 217 -2.43 -16.37 10.09
CA ARG A 217 -2.05 -17.59 10.81
C ARG A 217 -1.56 -17.21 12.20
N MET A 218 -2.17 -17.82 13.20
CA MET A 218 -1.80 -17.62 14.60
C MET A 218 -1.13 -18.89 15.12
N ARG A 219 0.02 -18.75 15.78
CA ARG A 219 0.75 -19.85 16.40
C ARG A 219 1.60 -19.35 17.56
N ALA A 220 1.29 -19.75 18.78
CA ALA A 220 2.12 -19.51 19.97
C ALA A 220 2.66 -18.06 20.09
N GLY A 221 1.78 -17.06 19.96
CA GLY A 221 2.16 -15.64 20.04
C GLY A 221 2.73 -15.05 18.74
N LEU A 222 2.87 -15.84 17.68
CA LEU A 222 3.23 -15.36 16.34
C LEU A 222 1.96 -15.13 15.50
N PHE A 223 1.84 -13.94 14.94
CA PHE A 223 0.79 -13.55 13.99
C PHE A 223 1.42 -13.30 12.62
N GLU A 224 1.13 -14.16 11.68
CA GLU A 224 1.60 -14.08 10.30
C GLU A 224 0.43 -13.74 9.39
N VAL A 225 0.47 -12.61 8.69
CA VAL A 225 -0.53 -12.30 7.66
C VAL A 225 -0.22 -13.17 6.44
N LEU A 226 -1.19 -13.96 6.01
CA LEU A 226 -1.07 -14.86 4.84
C LEU A 226 -1.41 -14.13 3.55
N ALA A 227 -2.50 -13.38 3.57
CA ALA A 227 -2.92 -12.50 2.48
C ALA A 227 -3.87 -11.43 3.01
N THR A 228 -3.95 -10.33 2.28
CA THR A 228 -4.93 -9.27 2.49
C THR A 228 -5.67 -8.98 1.20
N GLY A 229 -6.93 -8.59 1.33
CA GLY A 229 -7.83 -8.20 0.26
C GLY A 229 -8.79 -7.12 0.74
N GLY A 230 -9.48 -6.41 -0.16
CA GLY A 230 -10.45 -5.40 0.27
C GLY A 230 -10.88 -4.41 -0.81
N ASP A 231 -11.47 -3.30 -0.36
CA ASP A 231 -11.97 -2.21 -1.21
C ASP A 231 -12.02 -0.92 -0.35
N SER A 232 -11.10 0.07 -0.51
CA SER A 232 -10.97 1.31 0.26
C SER A 232 -12.00 2.39 -0.12
N ALA A 233 -12.81 2.12 -1.16
CA ALA A 233 -13.96 2.95 -1.53
C ALA A 233 -15.30 2.23 -1.26
N LEU A 234 -15.33 1.28 -0.33
CA LEU A 234 -16.51 0.52 0.03
C LEU A 234 -16.71 0.51 1.55
N GLY A 235 -17.80 1.03 2.02
CA GLY A 235 -18.11 1.05 3.45
C GLY A 235 -19.50 1.55 3.78
N GLY A 236 -19.75 1.86 5.05
CA GLY A 236 -21.01 2.36 5.54
C GLY A 236 -21.46 3.66 4.90
N ASP A 237 -20.53 4.52 4.45
CA ASP A 237 -20.86 5.77 3.74
C ASP A 237 -21.50 5.48 2.37
N ASP A 238 -21.12 4.37 1.70
CA ASP A 238 -21.74 3.96 0.44
C ASP A 238 -23.13 3.39 0.66
N PHE A 239 -23.34 2.71 1.79
CA PHE A 239 -24.65 2.28 2.26
C PHE A 239 -25.56 3.49 2.52
N ASP A 240 -25.03 4.51 3.21
CA ASP A 240 -25.74 5.76 3.48
C ASP A 240 -26.10 6.49 2.18
N ARG A 241 -25.19 6.55 1.20
CA ARG A 241 -25.42 7.15 -0.12
C ARG A 241 -26.51 6.41 -0.90
N ALA A 242 -26.48 5.07 -0.89
CA ALA A 242 -27.51 4.27 -1.56
C ALA A 242 -28.91 4.51 -0.97
N LEU A 243 -29.02 4.54 0.37
CA LEU A 243 -30.27 4.83 1.05
C LEU A 243 -30.70 6.29 0.87
N ALA A 244 -29.78 7.26 0.91
CA ALA A 244 -30.08 8.67 0.66
C ALA A 244 -30.62 8.91 -0.76
N ALA A 245 -30.04 8.25 -1.77
CA ALA A 245 -30.55 8.32 -3.13
C ALA A 245 -31.95 7.73 -3.23
N HIS A 246 -32.23 6.60 -2.58
CA HIS A 246 -33.58 6.01 -2.51
C HIS A 246 -34.59 6.94 -1.83
N LEU A 247 -34.24 7.58 -0.72
CA LEU A 247 -35.10 8.54 -0.05
C LEU A 247 -35.48 9.74 -0.93
N LEU A 248 -34.48 10.31 -1.65
CA LEU A 248 -34.69 11.43 -2.56
C LEU A 248 -35.58 11.04 -3.75
N ASP A 249 -35.43 9.83 -4.29
CA ASP A 249 -36.25 9.30 -5.39
C ASP A 249 -37.69 9.06 -4.92
N GLU A 250 -37.90 8.43 -3.77
CA GLU A 250 -39.21 8.13 -3.20
C GLU A 250 -39.97 9.43 -2.87
N LEU A 251 -39.26 10.47 -2.45
CA LEU A 251 -39.79 11.82 -2.22
C LEU A 251 -39.97 12.65 -3.51
N SER A 252 -39.62 12.07 -4.68
CA SER A 252 -39.68 12.71 -6.01
C SER A 252 -38.86 14.00 -6.10
N ILE A 253 -37.72 14.06 -5.41
CA ILE A 253 -36.76 15.20 -5.46
C ILE A 253 -35.78 14.95 -6.59
N GLY A 254 -36.10 15.30 -7.82
CA GLY A 254 -35.31 14.94 -9.01
C GLY A 254 -33.96 15.68 -9.12
N GLU A 255 -33.87 16.93 -8.69
CA GLU A 255 -32.61 17.71 -8.69
C GLU A 255 -32.33 18.27 -7.28
N PRO A 256 -31.87 17.42 -6.34
CA PRO A 256 -31.62 17.85 -4.99
C PRO A 256 -30.46 18.85 -4.90
N THR A 257 -30.61 19.90 -4.12
CA THR A 257 -29.53 20.83 -3.77
C THR A 257 -28.45 20.12 -2.92
N VAL A 258 -27.25 20.70 -2.82
CA VAL A 258 -26.18 20.19 -1.96
C VAL A 258 -26.65 20.03 -0.50
N VAL A 259 -27.45 20.97 0.00
CA VAL A 259 -28.03 20.92 1.37
C VAL A 259 -28.97 19.71 1.50
N GLN A 260 -29.89 19.52 0.54
CA GLN A 260 -30.82 18.41 0.57
C GLN A 260 -30.08 17.05 0.48
N ARG A 261 -29.04 16.93 -0.36
CA ARG A 261 -28.22 15.72 -0.42
C ARG A 261 -27.59 15.39 0.93
N ARG A 262 -27.05 16.38 1.63
CA ARG A 262 -26.43 16.20 2.94
C ARG A 262 -27.44 15.85 4.03
N VAL A 263 -28.60 16.49 4.02
CA VAL A 263 -29.71 16.15 4.95
C VAL A 263 -30.18 14.71 4.68
N ALA A 264 -30.38 14.33 3.41
CA ALA A 264 -30.75 12.97 3.05
C ALA A 264 -29.70 11.93 3.49
N LEU A 265 -28.42 12.25 3.34
CA LEU A 265 -27.32 11.38 3.81
C LEU A 265 -27.34 11.17 5.33
N TRP A 266 -27.61 12.24 6.08
CA TRP A 266 -27.76 12.18 7.54
C TRP A 266 -28.95 11.32 7.98
N LEU A 267 -30.10 11.52 7.35
CA LEU A 267 -31.31 10.73 7.60
C LEU A 267 -31.08 9.25 7.23
N ALA A 268 -30.37 8.99 6.14
CA ALA A 268 -30.01 7.65 5.72
C ALA A 268 -29.10 6.93 6.73
N ARG A 269 -28.10 7.63 7.29
CA ARG A 269 -27.25 7.09 8.33
C ARG A 269 -28.03 6.74 9.59
N ASP A 270 -28.84 7.66 10.12
CA ASP A 270 -29.71 7.41 11.28
C ASP A 270 -30.65 6.21 11.02
N ALA A 271 -31.25 6.17 9.84
CA ALA A 271 -32.12 5.06 9.45
C ALA A 271 -31.36 3.71 9.39
N LYS A 272 -30.20 3.67 8.75
CA LYS A 272 -29.37 2.47 8.65
C LYS A 272 -29.00 1.90 10.03
N GLU A 273 -28.56 2.77 10.94
CA GLU A 273 -28.18 2.37 12.31
C GLU A 273 -29.38 1.81 13.07
N ARG A 274 -30.52 2.50 13.04
CA ARG A 274 -31.76 2.04 13.70
C ARG A 274 -32.36 0.79 13.08
N LEU A 275 -32.23 0.61 11.76
CA LEU A 275 -32.66 -0.59 11.05
C LEU A 275 -31.81 -1.83 11.38
N SER A 276 -30.63 -1.68 11.96
CA SER A 276 -29.86 -2.81 12.48
C SER A 276 -30.59 -3.51 13.65
N GLU A 277 -31.37 -2.77 14.43
CA GLU A 277 -32.12 -3.30 15.57
C GLU A 277 -33.63 -3.43 15.31
N SER A 278 -34.19 -2.60 14.40
CA SER A 278 -35.62 -2.52 14.12
C SER A 278 -35.97 -3.02 12.71
N ALA A 279 -37.17 -3.57 12.53
CA ALA A 279 -37.66 -4.01 11.21
C ALA A 279 -38.07 -2.84 10.30
N SER A 280 -38.43 -1.69 10.88
CA SER A 280 -38.76 -0.46 10.16
C SER A 280 -38.50 0.76 11.03
N VAL A 281 -38.26 1.91 10.40
CA VAL A 281 -38.06 3.20 11.06
C VAL A 281 -38.87 4.30 10.37
N ASN A 282 -39.40 5.25 11.15
CA ASN A 282 -40.00 6.47 10.65
C ASN A 282 -38.98 7.60 10.70
N LEU A 283 -38.86 8.34 9.60
CA LEU A 283 -37.95 9.47 9.44
C LEU A 283 -38.74 10.76 9.24
N ASP A 284 -38.35 11.80 9.94
CA ASP A 284 -38.85 13.17 9.72
C ASP A 284 -38.08 13.76 8.53
N VAL A 285 -38.77 13.97 7.42
CA VAL A 285 -38.19 14.45 6.14
C VAL A 285 -38.52 15.93 5.87
N ARG A 286 -39.04 16.67 6.84
CA ARG A 286 -39.37 18.11 6.67
C ARG A 286 -38.15 18.95 6.29
N GLY A 287 -36.96 18.57 6.72
CA GLY A 287 -35.71 19.22 6.32
C GLY A 287 -35.34 19.07 4.84
N LEU A 288 -36.05 18.22 4.08
CA LEU A 288 -35.86 18.03 2.63
C LEU A 288 -36.86 18.86 1.78
N ASP A 289 -37.65 19.72 2.40
CA ASP A 289 -38.76 20.46 1.74
C ASP A 289 -39.75 19.53 1.01
N ALA A 290 -39.93 18.31 1.53
CA ALA A 290 -40.82 17.32 0.97
C ALA A 290 -42.29 17.63 1.30
N ALA A 291 -43.18 17.26 0.38
CA ALA A 291 -44.63 17.45 0.59
C ALA A 291 -45.17 16.58 1.74
N THR A 292 -44.51 15.47 2.06
CA THR A 292 -44.80 14.61 3.20
C THR A 292 -43.87 14.94 4.36
N GLY A 293 -44.39 14.98 5.61
CA GLY A 293 -43.58 15.25 6.80
C GLY A 293 -42.79 14.06 7.31
N GLU A 294 -43.21 12.84 6.96
CA GLU A 294 -42.61 11.59 7.44
C GLU A 294 -42.59 10.51 6.33
N ILE A 295 -41.59 9.64 6.37
CA ILE A 295 -41.46 8.46 5.52
C ILE A 295 -41.08 7.26 6.37
N THR A 296 -41.55 6.05 5.98
CA THR A 296 -41.21 4.81 6.66
C THR A 296 -40.25 3.98 5.79
N VAL A 297 -39.10 3.64 6.31
CA VAL A 297 -38.12 2.77 5.66
C VAL A 297 -38.11 1.41 6.34
N SER A 298 -38.15 0.33 5.58
CA SER A 298 -38.05 -1.04 6.10
C SER A 298 -36.61 -1.58 6.01
N ARG A 299 -36.29 -2.53 6.92
CA ARG A 299 -35.02 -3.28 6.84
C ARG A 299 -34.88 -4.01 5.51
N SER A 300 -35.96 -4.61 4.98
CA SER A 300 -35.92 -5.32 3.70
C SER A 300 -35.62 -4.39 2.53
N THR A 301 -36.07 -3.14 2.57
CA THR A 301 -35.67 -2.12 1.58
C THR A 301 -34.18 -1.83 1.66
N LEU A 302 -33.65 -1.59 2.86
CA LEU A 302 -32.23 -1.38 3.09
C LEU A 302 -31.41 -2.58 2.58
N GLU A 303 -31.74 -3.81 2.98
CA GLU A 303 -31.02 -5.03 2.59
C GLU A 303 -30.98 -5.23 1.06
N ALA A 304 -32.08 -4.91 0.37
CA ALA A 304 -32.13 -4.95 -1.10
C ALA A 304 -31.16 -3.91 -1.73
N LEU A 305 -31.08 -2.72 -1.19
CA LEU A 305 -30.15 -1.67 -1.63
C LEU A 305 -28.68 -2.06 -1.37
N LEU A 306 -28.41 -2.75 -0.26
CA LEU A 306 -27.04 -3.11 0.15
C LEU A 306 -26.50 -4.35 -0.56
N SER A 307 -27.35 -5.21 -1.13
CA SER A 307 -26.95 -6.48 -1.74
C SER A 307 -25.77 -6.37 -2.73
N PRO A 308 -25.71 -5.39 -3.66
CA PRO A 308 -24.58 -5.26 -4.59
C PRO A 308 -23.25 -4.92 -3.88
N TYR A 309 -23.31 -4.12 -2.81
CA TYR A 309 -22.12 -3.74 -2.04
C TYR A 309 -21.60 -4.92 -1.20
N ILE A 310 -22.52 -5.67 -0.59
CA ILE A 310 -22.16 -6.90 0.17
C ILE A 310 -21.51 -7.92 -0.77
N GLU A 311 -22.05 -8.14 -1.97
CA GLU A 311 -21.44 -9.09 -2.92
C GLU A 311 -20.01 -8.68 -3.32
N ARG A 312 -19.72 -7.38 -3.46
CA ARG A 312 -18.35 -6.90 -3.69
C ARG A 312 -17.40 -7.33 -2.57
N THR A 313 -17.82 -7.26 -1.30
CA THR A 313 -17.00 -7.72 -0.18
C THR A 313 -16.74 -9.22 -0.24
N LEU A 314 -17.76 -10.02 -0.60
CA LEU A 314 -17.62 -11.47 -0.71
C LEU A 314 -16.72 -11.91 -1.87
N ILE A 315 -16.71 -11.17 -2.97
CA ILE A 315 -15.76 -11.39 -4.08
C ILE A 315 -14.33 -11.22 -3.58
N ALA A 316 -14.04 -10.13 -2.84
CA ALA A 316 -12.71 -9.91 -2.28
C ALA A 316 -12.33 -10.99 -1.24
N CYS A 317 -13.28 -11.46 -0.42
CA CYS A 317 -13.03 -12.58 0.50
C CYS A 317 -12.59 -13.85 -0.24
N ARG A 318 -13.32 -14.23 -1.29
CA ARG A 318 -12.98 -15.42 -2.10
C ARG A 318 -11.61 -15.29 -2.77
N GLN A 319 -11.28 -14.10 -3.25
CA GLN A 319 -10.00 -13.83 -3.86
C GLN A 319 -8.85 -13.94 -2.85
N THR A 320 -9.03 -13.37 -1.65
CA THR A 320 -8.00 -13.41 -0.59
C THR A 320 -7.76 -14.84 -0.10
N LEU A 321 -8.81 -15.67 -0.01
CA LEU A 321 -8.67 -17.11 0.30
C LEU A 321 -7.82 -17.82 -0.76
N ALA A 322 -8.08 -17.55 -2.05
CA ALA A 322 -7.32 -18.12 -3.15
C ALA A 322 -5.84 -17.66 -3.13
N ASP A 323 -5.59 -16.37 -2.87
CA ASP A 323 -4.24 -15.80 -2.79
C ASP A 323 -3.41 -16.40 -1.64
N ALA A 324 -4.08 -16.68 -0.51
CA ALA A 324 -3.45 -17.33 0.63
C ALA A 324 -3.28 -18.84 0.45
N ASN A 325 -3.87 -19.43 -0.60
CA ASN A 325 -4.02 -20.87 -0.78
C ASN A 325 -4.62 -21.56 0.47
N VAL A 326 -5.69 -20.95 1.00
CA VAL A 326 -6.45 -21.40 2.17
C VAL A 326 -7.86 -21.78 1.75
N ASP A 327 -8.24 -23.04 1.93
CA ASP A 327 -9.58 -23.52 1.61
C ASP A 327 -10.58 -23.28 2.75
N ILE A 328 -10.11 -23.35 4.00
CA ILE A 328 -10.94 -23.27 5.20
C ILE A 328 -10.23 -22.40 6.25
N VAL A 329 -10.98 -21.50 6.86
CA VAL A 329 -10.55 -20.73 8.03
C VAL A 329 -11.13 -21.36 9.29
N ASP A 330 -10.43 -21.23 10.43
CA ASP A 330 -10.89 -21.78 11.70
C ASP A 330 -11.86 -20.83 12.42
N ARG A 331 -11.70 -19.52 12.19
CA ARG A 331 -12.47 -18.45 12.84
C ARG A 331 -12.65 -17.26 11.89
N VAL A 332 -13.73 -16.51 12.11
CA VAL A 332 -14.00 -15.24 11.43
C VAL A 332 -14.30 -14.18 12.49
N ALA A 333 -13.54 -13.09 12.50
CA ALA A 333 -13.78 -11.93 13.34
C ALA A 333 -14.41 -10.80 12.50
N LEU A 334 -15.47 -10.18 13.03
CA LEU A 334 -16.08 -9.00 12.46
C LEU A 334 -15.55 -7.74 13.13
N VAL A 335 -15.17 -6.78 12.31
CA VAL A 335 -14.61 -5.48 12.71
C VAL A 335 -15.34 -4.38 11.95
N GLY A 336 -15.42 -3.18 12.54
CA GLY A 336 -16.05 -2.01 11.95
C GLY A 336 -17.57 -1.97 12.12
N GLY A 337 -18.11 -0.76 12.33
CA GLY A 337 -19.51 -0.53 12.66
C GLY A 337 -20.52 -1.02 11.63
N SER A 338 -20.13 -1.08 10.34
CA SER A 338 -21.02 -1.55 9.26
C SER A 338 -21.30 -3.06 9.33
N THR A 339 -20.49 -3.83 10.05
CA THR A 339 -20.72 -5.25 10.32
C THR A 339 -21.88 -5.50 11.30
N ARG A 340 -22.40 -4.44 11.95
CA ARG A 340 -23.62 -4.52 12.76
C ARG A 340 -24.88 -4.75 11.92
N THR A 341 -24.81 -4.47 10.61
CA THR A 341 -25.92 -4.70 9.66
C THR A 341 -26.22 -6.20 9.54
N PRO A 342 -27.47 -6.66 9.83
CA PRO A 342 -27.80 -8.09 9.85
C PRO A 342 -27.50 -8.82 8.53
N ALA A 343 -27.76 -8.19 7.38
CA ALA A 343 -27.48 -8.76 6.08
C ALA A 343 -25.97 -9.01 5.86
N VAL A 344 -25.08 -8.15 6.38
CA VAL A 344 -23.62 -8.34 6.32
C VAL A 344 -23.21 -9.56 7.13
N ARG A 345 -23.69 -9.67 8.38
CA ARG A 345 -23.37 -10.81 9.26
C ARG A 345 -23.80 -12.14 8.66
N GLN A 346 -25.02 -12.19 8.12
CA GLN A 346 -25.53 -13.38 7.48
C GLN A 346 -24.72 -13.76 6.24
N ALA A 347 -24.40 -12.78 5.39
CA ALA A 347 -23.61 -13.02 4.19
C ALA A 347 -22.20 -13.55 4.49
N VAL A 348 -21.56 -13.03 5.55
CA VAL A 348 -20.26 -13.50 6.00
C VAL A 348 -20.35 -14.92 6.58
N ALA A 349 -21.36 -15.20 7.42
CA ALA A 349 -21.60 -16.54 7.95
C ALA A 349 -21.80 -17.56 6.83
N ASP A 350 -22.59 -17.22 5.82
CA ASP A 350 -22.84 -18.08 4.65
C ASP A 350 -21.58 -18.30 3.80
N CYS A 351 -20.75 -17.24 3.63
CA CYS A 351 -19.52 -17.29 2.82
C CYS A 351 -18.45 -18.21 3.44
N PHE A 352 -18.25 -18.12 4.74
CA PHE A 352 -17.22 -18.89 5.46
C PHE A 352 -17.74 -20.19 6.07
N GLY A 353 -19.04 -20.39 6.13
CA GLY A 353 -19.67 -21.54 6.77
C GLY A 353 -19.50 -21.57 8.30
N LEU A 354 -19.21 -20.42 8.90
CA LEU A 354 -18.90 -20.24 10.32
C LEU A 354 -19.68 -19.05 10.91
N GLU A 355 -20.13 -19.20 12.16
CA GLU A 355 -20.64 -18.05 12.91
C GLU A 355 -19.50 -17.10 13.27
N PRO A 356 -19.56 -15.82 12.87
CA PRO A 356 -18.52 -14.85 13.18
C PRO A 356 -18.40 -14.57 14.68
N LEU A 357 -17.17 -14.32 15.15
CA LEU A 357 -16.90 -13.90 16.53
C LEU A 357 -17.48 -12.52 16.80
N CYS A 358 -18.26 -12.37 17.86
CA CYS A 358 -18.90 -11.13 18.30
C CYS A 358 -18.69 -10.84 19.78
N ASN A 359 -17.68 -11.47 20.42
CA ASN A 359 -17.42 -11.34 21.86
C ASN A 359 -16.70 -10.04 22.25
N ILE A 360 -16.11 -9.32 21.31
CA ILE A 360 -15.55 -7.97 21.50
C ILE A 360 -16.37 -6.98 20.66
N ASP A 361 -16.52 -5.77 21.16
CA ASP A 361 -17.21 -4.71 20.42
C ASP A 361 -16.42 -4.40 19.13
N PRO A 362 -17.01 -4.57 17.94
CA PRO A 362 -16.32 -4.40 16.66
C PRO A 362 -15.79 -2.98 16.43
N ASP A 363 -16.30 -1.97 17.15
CA ASP A 363 -15.82 -0.60 17.08
C ASP A 363 -14.60 -0.34 17.98
N GLN A 364 -14.36 -1.17 19.00
CA GLN A 364 -13.30 -0.97 19.99
C GLN A 364 -12.09 -1.88 19.79
N VAL A 365 -12.29 -3.02 19.15
CA VAL A 365 -11.30 -4.10 19.03
C VAL A 365 -9.97 -3.62 18.42
N VAL A 366 -10.03 -2.75 17.42
CA VAL A 366 -8.85 -2.21 16.72
C VAL A 366 -8.02 -1.32 17.65
N ALA A 367 -8.65 -0.38 18.35
CA ALA A 367 -7.98 0.49 19.33
C ALA A 367 -7.37 -0.31 20.49
N MET A 368 -8.05 -1.36 20.96
CA MET A 368 -7.56 -2.25 22.01
C MET A 368 -6.31 -3.02 21.59
N GLY A 369 -6.30 -3.59 20.38
CA GLY A 369 -5.11 -4.26 19.85
C GLY A 369 -3.93 -3.31 19.63
N ALA A 370 -4.20 -2.11 19.14
CA ALA A 370 -3.21 -1.05 18.99
C ALA A 370 -2.61 -0.63 20.34
N ALA A 371 -3.44 -0.52 21.40
CA ALA A 371 -2.97 -0.19 22.76
C ALA A 371 -2.06 -1.27 23.33
N ARG A 372 -2.38 -2.54 23.09
CA ARG A 372 -1.53 -3.65 23.49
C ARG A 372 -0.17 -3.60 22.79
N GLN A 373 -0.16 -3.34 21.50
CA GLN A 373 1.08 -3.17 20.74
C GLN A 373 1.89 -1.96 21.21
N ALA A 374 1.22 -0.86 21.56
CA ALA A 374 1.88 0.32 22.10
C ALA A 374 2.59 0.03 23.42
N ASP A 375 1.97 -0.73 24.32
CA ASP A 375 2.55 -1.15 25.59
C ASP A 375 3.84 -1.97 25.42
N ILE A 376 3.87 -2.86 24.43
CA ILE A 376 5.07 -3.62 24.07
C ILE A 376 6.17 -2.68 23.56
N LEU A 377 5.83 -1.76 22.65
CA LEU A 377 6.80 -0.87 22.01
C LEU A 377 7.41 0.19 22.94
N VAL A 378 6.71 0.59 24.01
CA VAL A 378 7.29 1.46 25.03
C VAL A 378 8.14 0.69 26.06
N GLY A 379 8.26 -0.65 25.94
CA GLY A 379 9.18 -1.47 26.73
C GLY A 379 8.63 -1.94 28.08
N ASN A 380 7.31 -1.92 28.30
CA ASN A 380 6.69 -2.38 29.56
C ASN A 380 6.69 -3.90 29.71
N ARG A 381 6.78 -4.66 28.63
CA ARG A 381 6.85 -6.13 28.64
C ARG A 381 8.22 -6.64 28.23
N ARG A 382 8.71 -7.63 28.95
CA ARG A 382 9.93 -8.39 28.64
C ARG A 382 9.56 -9.87 28.60
N GLY A 383 9.70 -10.51 27.44
CA GLY A 383 9.68 -11.96 27.35
C GLY A 383 8.75 -12.48 26.27
N ASP A 384 7.51 -12.69 26.31
CA ASP A 384 6.69 -13.28 25.25
C ASP A 384 6.07 -12.18 24.36
N GLU A 385 6.90 -11.60 23.49
CA GLU A 385 6.43 -10.59 22.54
C GLU A 385 5.70 -11.28 21.38
N ALA A 386 4.44 -10.89 21.16
CA ALA A 386 3.75 -11.27 19.94
C ALA A 386 4.50 -10.67 18.74
N LEU A 387 5.10 -11.51 17.93
CA LEU A 387 5.78 -11.10 16.70
C LEU A 387 4.74 -10.91 15.61
N LEU A 388 4.55 -9.66 15.20
CA LEU A 388 3.67 -9.30 14.09
C LEU A 388 4.47 -9.26 12.80
N LEU A 389 4.10 -10.09 11.85
CA LEU A 389 4.62 -10.10 10.50
C LEU A 389 3.51 -9.64 9.55
N ASP A 390 3.55 -8.38 9.18
CA ASP A 390 2.63 -7.79 8.21
C ASP A 390 3.15 -7.98 6.77
N VAL A 391 2.35 -7.70 5.75
CA VAL A 391 2.69 -7.92 4.34
C VAL A 391 2.41 -6.68 3.48
N ILE A 392 3.15 -6.56 2.37
CA ILE A 392 2.87 -5.54 1.36
C ILE A 392 1.73 -5.99 0.43
N PRO A 393 0.78 -5.09 0.09
CA PRO A 393 -0.41 -5.46 -0.68
C PRO A 393 -0.16 -5.60 -2.18
N LEU A 394 0.84 -4.93 -2.75
CA LEU A 394 1.19 -4.93 -4.18
C LEU A 394 2.69 -5.10 -4.38
N SER A 395 3.08 -5.79 -5.44
CA SER A 395 4.48 -5.99 -5.80
C SER A 395 5.18 -4.67 -6.10
N LEU A 396 6.45 -4.57 -5.68
CA LEU A 396 7.34 -3.45 -5.93
C LEU A 396 8.45 -3.88 -6.87
N GLY A 397 8.70 -3.10 -7.90
CA GLY A 397 9.69 -3.44 -8.91
C GLY A 397 10.33 -2.20 -9.54
N LEU A 398 11.17 -2.44 -10.52
CA LEU A 398 11.77 -1.38 -11.31
C LEU A 398 11.67 -1.65 -12.81
N GLU A 399 11.71 -0.55 -13.57
CA GLU A 399 11.76 -0.59 -15.03
C GLU A 399 13.10 -1.13 -15.51
N THR A 400 13.05 -2.13 -16.39
CA THR A 400 14.20 -2.64 -17.11
C THR A 400 14.15 -2.26 -18.59
N TYR A 401 15.24 -2.50 -19.30
CA TYR A 401 15.32 -2.25 -20.71
C TYR A 401 14.20 -2.97 -21.47
N GLY A 402 13.54 -2.29 -22.40
CA GLY A 402 12.36 -2.81 -23.11
C GLY A 402 11.01 -2.46 -22.49
N GLY A 403 10.99 -1.61 -21.42
CA GLY A 403 9.75 -1.17 -20.76
C GLY A 403 9.08 -2.28 -19.95
N LEU A 404 9.85 -3.26 -19.49
CA LEU A 404 9.40 -4.37 -18.65
C LEU A 404 9.62 -4.06 -17.18
N VAL A 405 8.83 -4.70 -16.32
CA VAL A 405 8.96 -4.64 -14.86
C VAL A 405 9.73 -5.85 -14.34
N GLU A 406 10.78 -5.59 -13.58
CA GLU A 406 11.43 -6.60 -12.75
C GLU A 406 10.97 -6.42 -11.30
N ARG A 407 10.24 -7.42 -10.77
CA ARG A 407 9.71 -7.39 -9.41
C ARG A 407 10.80 -7.76 -8.41
N ILE A 408 11.10 -6.83 -7.50
CA ILE A 408 12.12 -7.01 -6.46
C ILE A 408 11.48 -7.52 -5.17
N VAL A 409 10.32 -6.97 -4.80
CA VAL A 409 9.55 -7.41 -3.64
C VAL A 409 8.16 -7.81 -4.12
N ASN A 410 7.82 -9.07 -3.97
CA ASN A 410 6.51 -9.58 -4.39
C ASN A 410 5.42 -9.18 -3.40
N ARG A 411 4.18 -9.03 -3.87
CA ARG A 411 3.00 -8.89 -2.99
C ARG A 411 2.96 -10.02 -1.95
N ASN A 412 2.35 -9.75 -0.83
CA ASN A 412 2.29 -10.64 0.33
C ASN A 412 3.68 -11.00 0.93
N SER A 413 4.75 -10.26 0.57
CA SER A 413 6.01 -10.34 1.29
C SER A 413 5.86 -9.73 2.68
N THR A 414 6.31 -10.45 3.72
CA THR A 414 6.28 -9.97 5.10
C THR A 414 7.19 -8.76 5.29
N ILE A 415 6.74 -7.78 6.06
CA ILE A 415 7.51 -6.58 6.40
C ILE A 415 7.90 -6.58 7.89
N PRO A 416 9.08 -5.99 8.27
CA PRO A 416 10.01 -5.29 7.39
C PRO A 416 10.75 -6.24 6.45
N VAL A 417 11.05 -5.79 5.22
CA VAL A 417 11.76 -6.57 4.22
C VAL A 417 12.82 -5.73 3.52
N ALA A 418 13.98 -6.33 3.25
CA ALA A 418 14.99 -5.78 2.36
C ALA A 418 15.32 -6.81 1.28
N ARG A 419 15.30 -6.38 0.02
CA ARG A 419 15.69 -7.19 -1.14
C ARG A 419 16.61 -6.38 -2.03
N ALA A 420 17.68 -7.02 -2.46
CA ALA A 420 18.64 -6.43 -3.39
C ALA A 420 18.73 -7.29 -4.63
N GLN A 421 18.89 -6.64 -5.78
CA GLN A 421 19.15 -7.31 -7.06
C GLN A 421 20.21 -6.54 -7.82
N GLU A 422 21.08 -7.30 -8.52
CA GLU A 422 22.16 -6.75 -9.32
C GLU A 422 21.67 -6.48 -10.75
N PHE A 423 22.00 -5.30 -11.25
CA PHE A 423 21.70 -4.82 -12.60
C PHE A 423 22.99 -4.37 -13.28
N THR A 424 22.91 -4.14 -14.58
CA THR A 424 24.06 -3.74 -15.38
C THR A 424 23.69 -2.67 -16.41
N THR A 425 24.68 -2.09 -17.06
CA THR A 425 24.50 -1.12 -18.15
C THR A 425 24.10 -1.80 -19.46
N ALA A 426 23.20 -1.16 -20.21
CA ALA A 426 22.71 -1.69 -21.48
C ALA A 426 23.59 -1.27 -22.69
N ARG A 427 24.48 -0.26 -22.54
CA ARG A 427 25.29 0.29 -23.63
C ARG A 427 26.72 0.51 -23.20
N ASP A 428 27.64 0.39 -24.18
CA ASP A 428 29.05 0.71 -24.00
C ASP A 428 29.25 2.17 -23.59
N GLY A 429 30.11 2.41 -22.61
CA GLY A 429 30.45 3.74 -22.12
C GLY A 429 29.33 4.46 -21.34
N GLN A 430 28.30 3.76 -20.94
CA GLN A 430 27.20 4.34 -20.14
C GLN A 430 27.70 4.75 -18.76
N THR A 431 27.53 6.02 -18.39
CA THR A 431 28.01 6.61 -17.12
C THR A 431 26.92 6.95 -16.13
N GLY A 432 25.67 6.68 -16.45
CA GLY A 432 24.51 6.91 -15.60
C GLY A 432 23.36 5.94 -15.89
N LEU A 433 22.49 5.76 -14.91
CA LEU A 433 21.32 4.90 -14.96
C LEU A 433 20.13 5.62 -14.30
N VAL A 434 18.98 5.59 -14.95
CA VAL A 434 17.71 6.02 -14.35
C VAL A 434 17.08 4.82 -13.66
N VAL A 435 16.86 4.91 -12.36
CA VAL A 435 16.11 3.94 -11.58
C VAL A 435 14.66 4.42 -11.50
N HIS A 436 13.77 3.72 -12.17
CA HIS A 436 12.33 3.98 -12.14
C HIS A 436 11.63 2.92 -11.32
N VAL A 437 11.15 3.31 -10.15
CA VAL A 437 10.46 2.45 -9.18
C VAL A 437 8.98 2.41 -9.52
N VAL A 438 8.43 1.21 -9.62
CA VAL A 438 7.02 0.98 -9.98
C VAL A 438 6.35 0.03 -9.00
N GLN A 439 5.02 0.09 -8.93
CA GLN A 439 4.17 -0.76 -8.10
C GLN A 439 3.06 -1.35 -8.97
N GLY A 440 2.83 -2.65 -8.86
CA GLY A 440 1.75 -3.33 -9.58
C GLY A 440 2.06 -4.78 -9.92
N GLU A 441 1.09 -5.43 -10.58
CA GLU A 441 1.14 -6.85 -10.92
C GLU A 441 1.28 -7.11 -12.43
N ARG A 442 1.44 -6.05 -13.24
CA ARG A 442 1.60 -6.16 -14.69
C ARG A 442 3.09 -6.26 -15.09
N GLU A 443 3.35 -6.85 -16.25
CA GLU A 443 4.71 -7.01 -16.78
C GLU A 443 5.23 -5.77 -17.50
N ARG A 444 4.34 -4.86 -17.94
CA ARG A 444 4.71 -3.60 -18.61
C ARG A 444 4.70 -2.45 -17.62
N VAL A 445 5.71 -1.59 -17.73
CA VAL A 445 5.83 -0.38 -16.91
C VAL A 445 4.64 0.58 -17.09
N GLU A 446 4.12 0.69 -18.32
CA GLU A 446 2.98 1.55 -18.65
C GLU A 446 1.68 1.13 -17.96
N ASP A 447 1.56 -0.15 -17.58
CA ASP A 447 0.42 -0.73 -16.88
C ASP A 447 0.62 -0.75 -15.36
N CYS A 448 1.77 -0.27 -14.87
CA CYS A 448 2.11 -0.19 -13.46
C CYS A 448 2.17 1.25 -12.98
N ARG A 449 1.99 1.44 -11.69
CA ARG A 449 2.11 2.75 -11.07
C ARG A 449 3.56 3.18 -10.90
N SER A 450 3.90 4.37 -11.39
CA SER A 450 5.17 5.01 -11.10
C SER A 450 5.19 5.55 -9.66
N LEU A 451 6.14 5.09 -8.85
CA LEU A 451 6.35 5.58 -7.49
C LEU A 451 7.42 6.67 -7.43
N ALA A 452 8.54 6.45 -8.11
CA ALA A 452 9.65 7.40 -8.11
C ALA A 452 10.58 7.18 -9.30
N ARG A 453 11.32 8.24 -9.66
CA ARG A 453 12.46 8.19 -10.58
C ARG A 453 13.63 8.93 -10.00
N PHE A 454 14.81 8.32 -10.04
CA PHE A 454 16.06 8.97 -9.64
C PHE A 454 17.22 8.47 -10.51
N GLU A 455 18.31 9.22 -10.52
CA GLU A 455 19.47 8.91 -11.32
C GLU A 455 20.65 8.46 -10.47
N LEU A 456 21.30 7.38 -10.86
CA LEU A 456 22.63 6.99 -10.42
C LEU A 456 23.63 7.50 -11.47
N THR A 457 24.55 8.36 -11.08
CA THR A 457 25.63 8.88 -11.92
C THR A 457 26.99 8.45 -11.37
N GLY A 458 28.04 8.57 -12.21
CA GLY A 458 29.40 8.19 -11.79
C GLY A 458 29.73 6.71 -12.02
N ILE A 459 28.96 6.04 -12.86
CA ILE A 459 29.29 4.71 -13.36
C ILE A 459 30.53 4.83 -14.27
N PRO A 460 31.58 4.01 -14.09
CA PRO A 460 32.74 4.03 -14.97
C PRO A 460 32.34 3.65 -16.40
N PRO A 461 32.90 4.33 -17.42
CA PRO A 461 32.64 3.96 -18.79
C PRO A 461 33.28 2.60 -19.13
N MET A 462 32.45 1.57 -19.20
CA MET A 462 32.82 0.18 -19.47
C MET A 462 32.02 -0.37 -20.66
N VAL A 463 32.35 -1.58 -21.11
CA VAL A 463 31.51 -2.31 -22.06
C VAL A 463 30.16 -2.63 -21.43
N ALA A 464 29.12 -2.69 -22.23
CA ALA A 464 27.78 -3.08 -21.79
C ALA A 464 27.84 -4.41 -21.02
N GLY A 465 27.08 -4.50 -19.94
CA GLY A 465 27.05 -5.69 -19.09
C GLY A 465 28.18 -5.82 -18.06
N ALA A 466 29.20 -4.94 -18.07
CA ALA A 466 30.32 -5.03 -17.15
C ALA A 466 30.12 -4.29 -15.82
N ALA A 467 29.31 -3.23 -15.80
CA ALA A 467 28.98 -2.52 -14.56
C ALA A 467 28.11 -3.37 -13.64
N ARG A 468 28.38 -3.31 -12.34
CA ARG A 468 27.61 -4.01 -11.31
C ARG A 468 26.91 -3.01 -10.42
N ILE A 469 25.60 -2.93 -10.57
CA ILE A 469 24.75 -1.94 -9.89
C ILE A 469 23.78 -2.72 -9.02
N GLU A 470 23.97 -2.66 -7.70
CA GLU A 470 23.08 -3.24 -6.73
C GLU A 470 21.96 -2.25 -6.41
N VAL A 471 20.71 -2.65 -6.67
CA VAL A 471 19.53 -1.89 -6.30
C VAL A 471 18.85 -2.59 -5.13
N THR A 472 18.71 -1.89 -4.01
CA THR A 472 18.11 -2.40 -2.78
C THR A 472 16.78 -1.72 -2.53
N PHE A 473 15.73 -2.50 -2.34
CA PHE A 473 14.42 -2.09 -1.87
C PHE A 473 14.30 -2.46 -0.40
N GLN A 474 14.02 -1.48 0.44
CA GLN A 474 13.79 -1.67 1.87
C GLN A 474 12.43 -1.13 2.25
N VAL A 475 11.55 -2.00 2.72
CA VAL A 475 10.25 -1.63 3.28
C VAL A 475 10.34 -1.80 4.79
N ASP A 476 10.06 -0.74 5.55
CA ASP A 476 10.10 -0.79 7.01
C ASP A 476 8.83 -1.45 7.60
N ALA A 477 8.78 -1.54 8.93
CA ALA A 477 7.64 -2.13 9.64
C ALA A 477 6.34 -1.30 9.53
N ASP A 478 6.44 -0.07 9.05
CA ASP A 478 5.29 0.82 8.80
C ASP A 478 4.86 0.78 7.32
N GLY A 479 5.56 -0.01 6.47
CA GLY A 479 5.30 -0.11 5.04
C GLY A 479 5.91 1.03 4.21
N ILE A 480 6.84 1.81 4.75
CA ILE A 480 7.49 2.90 4.01
C ILE A 480 8.67 2.35 3.21
N LEU A 481 8.70 2.67 1.92
CA LEU A 481 9.69 2.18 0.97
C LEU A 481 10.88 3.14 0.86
N ALA A 482 12.09 2.62 1.03
CA ALA A 482 13.35 3.26 0.64
C ALA A 482 14.01 2.46 -0.48
N VAL A 483 14.50 3.13 -1.51
CA VAL A 483 15.21 2.50 -2.63
C VAL A 483 16.58 3.14 -2.78
N SER A 484 17.63 2.31 -2.82
CA SER A 484 19.00 2.75 -3.05
C SER A 484 19.65 1.97 -4.20
N ALA A 485 20.49 2.66 -4.97
CA ALA A 485 21.29 2.07 -6.03
C ALA A 485 22.77 2.36 -5.77
N VAL A 486 23.62 1.35 -5.86
CA VAL A 486 25.07 1.45 -5.59
C VAL A 486 25.84 0.77 -6.73
N GLU A 487 26.76 1.49 -7.36
CA GLU A 487 27.74 0.90 -8.25
C GLU A 487 28.88 0.31 -7.41
N GLN A 488 29.14 -1.01 -7.57
CA GLN A 488 29.98 -1.76 -6.62
C GLN A 488 31.50 -1.46 -6.74
N GLN A 489 31.99 -1.00 -7.89
CA GLN A 489 33.42 -0.74 -8.09
C GLN A 489 33.83 0.65 -7.58
N THR A 490 33.05 1.68 -7.89
CA THR A 490 33.34 3.07 -7.51
C THR A 490 32.73 3.46 -6.18
N GLY A 491 31.71 2.72 -5.72
CA GLY A 491 30.91 3.10 -4.58
C GLY A 491 29.96 4.28 -4.86
N ALA A 492 29.78 4.68 -6.12
CA ALA A 492 28.78 5.69 -6.49
C ALA A 492 27.39 5.23 -6.02
N ARG A 493 26.72 6.09 -5.25
CA ARG A 493 25.43 5.77 -4.62
C ARG A 493 24.42 6.85 -4.88
N SER A 494 23.20 6.43 -5.15
CA SER A 494 22.01 7.28 -5.13
C SER A 494 20.94 6.60 -4.32
N GLU A 495 20.15 7.38 -3.57
CA GLU A 495 19.09 6.86 -2.70
C GLU A 495 17.89 7.78 -2.75
N ILE A 496 16.72 7.19 -2.72
CA ILE A 496 15.46 7.91 -2.56
C ILE A 496 14.62 7.20 -1.50
N VAL A 497 14.09 8.00 -0.58
CA VAL A 497 12.93 7.58 0.18
C VAL A 497 11.75 7.96 -0.68
N VAL A 498 10.96 6.99 -1.07
CA VAL A 498 9.79 7.25 -1.90
C VAL A 498 8.80 8.02 -1.06
N LYS A 499 8.71 9.32 -1.37
CA LYS A 499 7.61 10.15 -0.93
C LYS A 499 6.52 9.95 -1.97
N PRO A 500 5.46 9.26 -1.64
CA PRO A 500 4.41 9.02 -2.61
C PRO A 500 3.81 10.35 -3.03
N ALA A 501 3.79 10.60 -4.32
CA ALA A 501 3.24 11.85 -4.82
C ALA A 501 1.72 11.91 -4.59
N PHE A 502 1.00 10.78 -4.76
CA PHE A 502 -0.46 10.68 -4.61
C PHE A 502 -0.85 9.22 -4.37
N GLY A 503 -1.91 8.98 -3.59
CA GLY A 503 -2.44 7.66 -3.35
C GLY A 503 -3.04 7.01 -4.61
N LEU A 504 -3.04 5.68 -4.67
CA LEU A 504 -3.92 4.94 -5.58
C LEU A 504 -5.32 4.92 -4.99
N GLY A 505 -6.32 5.25 -5.80
CA GLY A 505 -7.69 4.86 -5.49
C GLY A 505 -7.79 3.32 -5.51
N GLU A 506 -8.61 2.75 -4.66
CA GLU A 506 -8.73 1.28 -4.50
C GLU A 506 -9.38 0.57 -5.65
N ALA A 507 -10.30 1.25 -6.33
CA ALA A 507 -10.74 0.76 -7.62
C ALA A 507 -9.52 0.45 -8.48
N GLN A 508 -8.48 1.30 -8.41
CA GLN A 508 -7.24 1.10 -9.13
C GLN A 508 -6.40 -0.07 -8.58
N ILE A 509 -6.32 -0.27 -7.25
CA ILE A 509 -5.60 -1.44 -6.68
C ILE A 509 -6.33 -2.72 -7.05
N THR A 510 -7.64 -2.76 -6.85
CA THR A 510 -8.47 -3.91 -7.24
C THR A 510 -8.41 -4.14 -8.74
N ASP A 511 -8.48 -3.08 -9.56
CA ASP A 511 -8.33 -3.16 -11.00
C ASP A 511 -6.93 -3.62 -11.40
N MET A 512 -5.87 -3.16 -10.71
CA MET A 512 -4.48 -3.61 -10.94
C MET A 512 -4.28 -5.08 -10.61
N LEU A 513 -4.82 -5.55 -9.49
CA LEU A 513 -4.79 -6.97 -9.12
C LEU A 513 -5.58 -7.81 -10.12
N LYS A 514 -6.79 -7.37 -10.46
CA LYS A 514 -7.66 -8.03 -11.43
C LYS A 514 -7.05 -8.02 -12.83
N ALA A 515 -6.50 -6.89 -13.27
CA ALA A 515 -5.79 -6.79 -14.54
C ALA A 515 -4.57 -7.73 -14.60
N GLY A 516 -3.82 -7.90 -13.50
CA GLY A 516 -2.72 -8.87 -13.41
C GLY A 516 -3.17 -10.31 -13.68
N TYR A 517 -4.40 -10.69 -13.27
CA TYR A 517 -4.96 -12.03 -13.55
C TYR A 517 -5.59 -12.12 -14.94
N GLU A 518 -6.42 -11.14 -15.32
CA GLU A 518 -7.14 -11.14 -16.59
C GLU A 518 -6.19 -11.11 -17.79
N HIS A 519 -5.05 -10.42 -17.65
CA HIS A 519 -4.05 -10.24 -18.70
C HIS A 519 -2.79 -11.11 -18.54
N ALA A 520 -2.77 -12.09 -17.62
CA ALA A 520 -1.59 -12.91 -17.34
C ALA A 520 -0.98 -13.57 -18.59
N SER A 521 -1.82 -14.03 -19.54
CA SER A 521 -1.35 -14.61 -20.80
C SER A 521 -0.81 -13.56 -21.79
N GLU A 522 -1.37 -12.37 -21.81
CA GLU A 522 -0.88 -11.23 -22.60
C GLU A 522 0.43 -10.71 -22.03
N ASP A 523 0.53 -10.63 -20.72
CA ASP A 523 1.72 -10.20 -19.99
C ASP A 523 2.88 -11.18 -20.21
N MET A 524 2.63 -12.48 -20.15
CA MET A 524 3.63 -13.50 -20.47
C MET A 524 4.14 -13.34 -21.91
N LEU A 525 3.25 -13.09 -22.87
CA LEU A 525 3.63 -12.86 -24.25
C LEU A 525 4.40 -11.53 -24.42
N ALA A 526 3.96 -10.47 -23.75
CA ALA A 526 4.62 -9.18 -23.75
C ALA A 526 6.04 -9.26 -23.18
N ARG A 527 6.25 -10.01 -22.09
CA ARG A 527 7.57 -10.27 -21.51
C ARG A 527 8.47 -11.03 -22.49
N GLN A 528 7.97 -12.13 -23.05
CA GLN A 528 8.72 -12.93 -24.05
C GLN A 528 9.11 -12.10 -25.29
N LEU A 529 8.20 -11.23 -25.73
CA LEU A 529 8.44 -10.33 -26.85
C LEU A 529 9.48 -9.24 -26.50
N GLY A 530 9.36 -8.63 -25.32
CA GLY A 530 10.32 -7.65 -24.81
C GLY A 530 11.72 -8.23 -24.68
N GLU A 531 11.86 -9.38 -24.04
CA GLU A 531 13.15 -10.10 -23.90
C GLU A 531 13.78 -10.43 -25.26
N ALA A 532 12.98 -11.00 -26.19
CA ALA A 532 13.47 -11.34 -27.52
C ALA A 532 13.94 -10.10 -28.32
N ARG A 533 13.25 -8.97 -28.18
CA ARG A 533 13.66 -7.71 -28.81
C ARG A 533 14.94 -7.15 -28.21
N VAL A 534 15.05 -7.13 -26.89
CA VAL A 534 16.26 -6.67 -26.20
C VAL A 534 17.49 -7.46 -26.63
N GLU A 535 17.37 -8.79 -26.71
CA GLU A 535 18.43 -9.67 -27.18
C GLU A 535 18.79 -9.41 -28.64
N ALA A 536 17.79 -9.23 -29.50
CA ALA A 536 17.98 -8.91 -30.92
C ALA A 536 18.65 -7.54 -31.13
N GLU A 537 18.21 -6.49 -30.42
CA GLU A 537 18.79 -5.15 -30.46
C GLU A 537 20.25 -5.16 -29.99
N ALA A 538 20.55 -5.85 -28.89
CA ALA A 538 21.91 -5.97 -28.38
C ALA A 538 22.86 -6.65 -29.39
N LEU A 539 22.39 -7.69 -30.09
CA LEU A 539 23.15 -8.37 -31.14
C LEU A 539 23.36 -7.46 -32.36
N LEU A 540 22.31 -6.76 -32.81
CA LEU A 540 22.40 -5.82 -33.94
C LEU A 540 23.37 -4.67 -33.64
N ASP A 541 23.24 -4.02 -32.49
CA ASP A 541 24.12 -2.92 -32.08
C ASP A 541 25.57 -3.37 -31.94
N GLY A 542 25.79 -4.52 -31.28
CA GLY A 542 27.11 -5.12 -31.11
C GLY A 542 27.77 -5.49 -32.45
N LEU A 543 26.99 -6.06 -33.37
CA LEU A 543 27.49 -6.44 -34.69
C LEU A 543 27.77 -5.22 -35.59
N LEU A 544 26.93 -4.21 -35.52
CA LEU A 544 27.12 -2.95 -36.25
C LEU A 544 28.40 -2.23 -35.80
N ALA A 545 28.60 -2.13 -34.48
CA ALA A 545 29.81 -1.58 -33.87
C ALA A 545 31.05 -2.38 -34.28
N ALA A 546 30.95 -3.72 -34.25
CA ALA A 546 32.00 -4.63 -34.62
C ALA A 546 32.40 -4.48 -36.13
N MET A 547 31.42 -4.42 -37.02
CA MET A 547 31.63 -4.23 -38.45
C MET A 547 32.21 -2.82 -38.77
N THR A 548 31.85 -1.82 -38.00
CA THR A 548 32.42 -0.45 -38.13
C THR A 548 33.90 -0.44 -37.71
N ALA A 549 34.27 -1.16 -36.65
CA ALA A 549 35.62 -1.14 -36.11
C ALA A 549 36.58 -2.07 -36.86
N ASP A 550 36.12 -3.25 -37.26
CA ASP A 550 36.96 -4.34 -37.80
C ASP A 550 36.40 -4.96 -39.10
N GLY A 551 35.59 -4.23 -39.85
CA GLY A 551 34.96 -4.72 -41.08
C GLY A 551 35.92 -5.16 -42.19
N ASP A 552 37.20 -4.77 -42.10
CA ASP A 552 38.26 -5.23 -42.98
C ASP A 552 38.63 -6.74 -42.80
N LEU A 553 38.13 -7.36 -41.74
CA LEU A 553 38.22 -8.80 -41.50
C LEU A 553 37.18 -9.62 -42.28
N LEU A 554 36.22 -8.97 -42.88
CA LEU A 554 35.16 -9.59 -43.67
C LEU A 554 35.43 -9.40 -45.18
N SER A 555 35.14 -10.43 -45.98
CA SER A 555 35.02 -10.26 -47.44
C SER A 555 33.77 -9.50 -47.80
N ALA A 556 33.70 -8.99 -49.05
CA ALA A 556 32.51 -8.30 -49.55
C ALA A 556 31.25 -9.19 -49.56
N GLU A 557 31.42 -10.51 -49.77
CA GLU A 557 30.32 -11.47 -49.75
C GLU A 557 29.84 -11.73 -48.31
N GLU A 558 30.76 -11.89 -47.35
CA GLU A 558 30.44 -12.07 -45.92
C GLU A 558 29.75 -10.83 -45.34
N THR A 559 30.23 -9.62 -45.71
CA THR A 559 29.62 -8.36 -45.34
C THR A 559 28.16 -8.25 -45.84
N ALA A 560 27.94 -8.60 -47.12
CA ALA A 560 26.61 -8.56 -47.70
C ALA A 560 25.66 -9.58 -47.09
N ALA A 561 26.17 -10.78 -46.77
CA ALA A 561 25.39 -11.84 -46.08
C ALA A 561 24.96 -11.38 -44.69
N LEU A 562 25.89 -10.90 -43.84
CA LEU A 562 25.58 -10.39 -42.51
C LEU A 562 24.60 -9.20 -42.54
N GLN A 563 24.79 -8.26 -43.44
CA GLN A 563 23.85 -7.14 -43.61
C GLN A 563 22.46 -7.60 -44.04
N SER A 564 22.34 -8.67 -44.84
CA SER A 564 21.07 -9.26 -45.22
C SER A 564 20.37 -9.89 -44.01
N ASP A 565 21.13 -10.64 -43.17
CA ASP A 565 20.60 -11.29 -41.98
C ASP A 565 20.21 -10.25 -40.91
N MET A 566 21.00 -9.20 -40.71
CA MET A 566 20.64 -8.05 -39.86
C MET A 566 19.32 -7.40 -40.30
N LYS A 567 19.16 -7.11 -41.60
CA LYS A 567 17.94 -6.55 -42.13
C LYS A 567 16.74 -7.48 -42.01
N ASN A 568 16.97 -8.79 -42.11
CA ASN A 568 15.94 -9.80 -41.89
C ASN A 568 15.48 -9.75 -40.42
N LEU A 569 16.41 -9.72 -39.46
CA LEU A 569 16.11 -9.61 -38.04
C LEU A 569 15.33 -8.32 -37.72
N GLU A 570 15.75 -7.17 -38.24
CA GLU A 570 14.99 -5.90 -38.13
C GLU A 570 13.55 -6.02 -38.63
N THR A 571 13.36 -6.74 -39.76
CA THR A 571 12.03 -6.95 -40.33
C THR A 571 11.16 -7.85 -39.47
N VAL A 572 11.74 -8.93 -38.93
CA VAL A 572 11.05 -9.89 -38.07
C VAL A 572 10.69 -9.25 -36.73
N MET A 573 11.53 -8.39 -36.17
CA MET A 573 11.24 -7.63 -34.95
C MET A 573 9.98 -6.76 -35.06
N ALA A 574 9.59 -6.34 -36.25
CA ALA A 574 8.37 -5.58 -36.47
C ALA A 574 7.08 -6.43 -36.45
N VAL A 575 7.18 -7.76 -36.55
CA VAL A 575 6.03 -8.67 -36.68
C VAL A 575 5.44 -9.11 -35.32
N ASN A 576 6.05 -8.79 -34.18
CA ASN A 576 5.57 -9.06 -32.83
C ASN A 576 5.39 -10.56 -32.47
N GLN A 577 6.19 -11.45 -33.03
CA GLN A 577 6.20 -12.88 -32.69
C GLN A 577 7.51 -13.25 -32.00
N PRO A 578 7.51 -13.55 -30.68
CA PRO A 578 8.74 -13.80 -29.91
C PRO A 578 9.58 -14.97 -30.47
N TYR A 579 8.93 -16.02 -30.95
CA TYR A 579 9.59 -17.20 -31.51
C TYR A 579 10.39 -16.84 -32.77
N ASP A 580 9.78 -16.11 -33.70
CA ASP A 580 10.40 -15.74 -34.97
C ASP A 580 11.60 -14.81 -34.75
N ILE A 581 11.49 -13.89 -33.75
CA ILE A 581 12.59 -12.99 -33.37
C ILE A 581 13.77 -13.80 -32.83
N ARG A 582 13.52 -14.73 -31.90
CA ARG A 582 14.58 -15.59 -31.34
C ARG A 582 15.25 -16.47 -32.39
N GLU A 583 14.47 -17.05 -33.31
CA GLU A 583 15.00 -17.84 -34.42
C GLU A 583 15.90 -16.99 -35.34
N ALA A 584 15.44 -15.78 -35.71
CA ALA A 584 16.24 -14.86 -36.53
C ALA A 584 17.51 -14.36 -35.80
N THR A 585 17.43 -14.13 -34.49
CA THR A 585 18.56 -13.76 -33.63
C THR A 585 19.59 -14.90 -33.57
N GLU A 586 19.17 -16.14 -33.42
CA GLU A 586 20.05 -17.32 -33.41
C GLU A 586 20.74 -17.53 -34.78
N ILE A 587 20.02 -17.32 -35.90
CA ILE A 587 20.58 -17.40 -37.24
C ILE A 587 21.67 -16.35 -37.41
N LEU A 588 21.41 -15.08 -37.06
CA LEU A 588 22.39 -13.99 -37.15
C LEU A 588 23.59 -14.25 -36.22
N GLY A 589 23.33 -14.71 -34.99
CA GLY A 589 24.38 -15.10 -34.04
C GLY A 589 25.34 -16.12 -34.62
N LYS A 590 24.83 -17.23 -35.18
CA LYS A 590 25.63 -18.25 -35.86
C LYS A 590 26.38 -17.72 -37.08
N ALA A 591 25.74 -16.88 -37.88
CA ALA A 591 26.39 -16.28 -39.06
C ALA A 591 27.56 -15.35 -38.66
N SER A 592 27.49 -14.72 -37.48
CA SER A 592 28.53 -13.82 -36.96
C SER A 592 29.69 -14.49 -36.24
N GLU A 593 29.60 -15.79 -35.89
CA GLU A 593 30.64 -16.52 -35.12
C GLU A 593 32.03 -16.46 -35.76
N VAL A 594 32.12 -16.64 -37.08
CA VAL A 594 33.40 -16.62 -37.79
C VAL A 594 34.05 -15.23 -37.72
N PHE A 595 33.23 -14.17 -37.82
CA PHE A 595 33.71 -12.81 -37.68
C PHE A 595 34.16 -12.51 -36.24
N ALA A 596 33.41 -12.96 -35.24
CA ALA A 596 33.77 -12.82 -33.85
C ALA A 596 35.11 -13.54 -33.52
N ALA A 597 35.33 -14.74 -34.05
CA ALA A 597 36.59 -15.48 -33.90
C ALA A 597 37.76 -14.70 -34.51
N ARG A 598 37.64 -14.17 -35.73
CA ARG A 598 38.67 -13.34 -36.36
C ARG A 598 38.99 -12.06 -35.59
N ARG A 599 38.00 -11.41 -35.00
CA ARG A 599 38.20 -10.26 -34.13
C ARG A 599 38.96 -10.61 -32.87
N MET A 600 38.58 -11.71 -32.23
CA MET A 600 39.26 -12.22 -31.04
C MET A 600 40.75 -12.53 -31.34
N ASP A 601 41.04 -13.22 -32.45
CA ASP A 601 42.41 -13.50 -32.89
C ASP A 601 43.22 -12.21 -33.14
N ARG A 602 42.60 -11.20 -33.80
CA ARG A 602 43.21 -9.86 -33.98
C ARG A 602 43.48 -9.18 -32.64
N GLY A 603 42.56 -9.27 -31.70
CA GLY A 603 42.69 -8.71 -30.34
C GLY A 603 43.85 -9.36 -29.58
N ILE A 604 43.91 -10.68 -29.60
CA ILE A 604 45.02 -11.45 -29.00
C ILE A 604 46.36 -11.09 -29.65
N GLN A 605 46.42 -11.02 -30.98
CA GLN A 605 47.65 -10.63 -31.68
C GLN A 605 48.11 -9.22 -31.32
N LYS A 606 47.17 -8.24 -31.20
CA LYS A 606 47.51 -6.87 -30.74
C LYS A 606 47.99 -6.83 -29.30
N ALA A 607 47.36 -7.58 -28.41
CA ALA A 607 47.77 -7.65 -27.00
C ALA A 607 49.15 -8.30 -26.81
N LEU A 608 49.49 -9.25 -27.66
CA LEU A 608 50.78 -9.94 -27.62
C LEU A 608 51.88 -9.22 -28.40
N GLN A 609 51.59 -8.23 -29.22
CA GLN A 609 52.59 -7.42 -29.92
C GLN A 609 53.43 -6.60 -28.95
N GLY A 610 54.68 -7.02 -28.73
CA GLY A 610 55.66 -6.35 -27.85
C GLY A 610 55.90 -7.06 -26.52
N VAL A 611 55.21 -8.14 -26.23
CA VAL A 611 55.44 -8.97 -25.03
C VAL A 611 56.40 -10.09 -25.37
N SER A 612 57.53 -10.22 -24.63
CA SER A 612 58.47 -11.31 -24.84
C SER A 612 57.95 -12.62 -24.22
N LEU A 613 58.28 -13.77 -24.78
CA LEU A 613 57.90 -15.09 -24.25
C LEU A 613 58.28 -15.27 -22.76
N SER A 614 59.38 -14.63 -22.33
CA SER A 614 59.85 -14.67 -20.94
C SER A 614 58.99 -13.84 -19.96
N GLU A 615 58.28 -12.80 -20.43
CA GLU A 615 57.35 -12.03 -19.61
C GLU A 615 56.02 -12.78 -19.43
N LEU A 616 55.52 -13.48 -20.45
CA LEU A 616 54.35 -14.34 -20.37
C LEU A 616 54.52 -15.54 -19.43
N GLU A 617 55.74 -16.12 -19.40
CA GLU A 617 56.06 -17.23 -18.48
C GLU A 617 56.15 -16.74 -17.02
N SER A 618 56.55 -15.48 -16.76
CA SER A 618 56.62 -14.93 -15.41
C SER A 618 55.21 -14.61 -14.84
N ASP A 619 54.30 -14.07 -15.64
CA ASP A 619 52.95 -13.76 -15.21
C ASP A 619 52.11 -15.02 -14.89
N VAL A 620 52.25 -16.07 -15.68
CA VAL A 620 51.62 -17.37 -15.41
C VAL A 620 52.19 -18.07 -14.16
N ALA A 621 53.46 -17.79 -13.82
CA ALA A 621 54.09 -18.32 -12.61
C ALA A 621 53.67 -17.57 -11.32
N GLU A 622 53.34 -16.27 -11.38
CA GLU A 622 52.84 -15.52 -10.24
C GLU A 622 51.38 -15.84 -9.91
N GLU A 623 50.52 -16.14 -10.89
CA GLU A 623 49.11 -16.53 -10.63
C GLU A 623 48.97 -17.99 -10.13
N SER A 624 50.01 -18.82 -10.22
CA SER A 624 49.95 -20.21 -9.80
C SER A 624 50.51 -20.50 -8.40
N THR A 625 50.76 -19.47 -7.56
CA THR A 625 51.17 -19.69 -6.17
C THR A 625 49.94 -19.52 -5.27
N PRO A 626 49.56 -20.55 -4.46
CA PRO A 626 48.32 -20.59 -3.66
C PRO A 626 48.28 -19.63 -2.49
#